data_e56fd25c5eb9ced0f592d4a3373b62f9
#
_entry.id   e56fd25c5eb9ced0f592d4a3373b62f9
#
_cell.length_a   1.000
_cell.length_b   1.000
_cell.length_c   1.000
_cell.angle_alpha   90.00
_cell.angle_beta   90.00
_cell.angle_gamma   90.00
#
_symmetry.space_group_name_H-M   'P 1'
#
loop_
_entity.id
_entity.type
_entity.pdbx_description
1 polymer ?
#
loop_
_entity_poly.entity_id
_entity_poly.type
_entity_poly.pdbx_seq_one_letter_code
_entity_poly.pdbx_strand_id
1 'polypeptide(L)'
;MVVLIWVLECRVLMPAPKVTPSIEDDVTLARYPFLPQASSWIQNLALSHDIDLEELLEGQWMEKARQRARIRLIDSIESKEGVAVVGGDIFTEEGRIIEAFSFYYARLVVFASEDERLISRWAQAEATRAEQILTRDSENLVKIAKTFISQIEKDDQSVALSQPINRASARKLRQSQDGNVWKIGLADFIEICPKITGSRWRLANNQVSAGKVTLFNEQQYSSSAKLARLLRERIKQHIEQEALEKMKNIDLELAMRLAEPVGMVRNLMASKASEAIALVGAEESDWPPCMRNIIAELTNGVNVNHFGRLFLASISAALALPEESCVGFFKGAPDFKESTTSYQVKHVYQGSYTPAGCSKLKLNHNCPVLPGDDRLCDISWMDHPLKYILSLIHISEPTRPRLISYAVFCLK
;
A
#
# COMPACT_ATOMS: atom_id res chain seq x y z
N MET A 1 8.34 -26.56 -10.93
CA MET A 1 9.67 -26.32 -10.29
C MET A 1 10.34 -25.04 -10.79
N VAL A 2 10.50 -24.83 -12.10
CA VAL A 2 11.13 -23.61 -12.66
C VAL A 2 10.39 -22.32 -12.29
N VAL A 3 9.06 -22.29 -12.33
CA VAL A 3 8.24 -21.09 -12.03
C VAL A 3 8.30 -20.73 -10.54
N LEU A 4 8.30 -21.71 -9.63
CA LEU A 4 8.44 -21.42 -8.19
C LEU A 4 9.82 -20.86 -7.88
N ILE A 5 10.87 -21.39 -8.48
CA ILE A 5 12.25 -20.89 -8.38
C ILE A 5 12.31 -19.45 -8.89
N TRP A 6 11.68 -19.15 -10.04
CA TRP A 6 11.68 -17.82 -10.64
C TRP A 6 10.93 -16.78 -9.77
N VAL A 7 9.82 -17.17 -9.13
CA VAL A 7 9.07 -16.34 -8.18
C VAL A 7 9.83 -16.12 -6.87
N LEU A 8 10.67 -17.10 -6.47
CA LEU A 8 11.46 -17.06 -5.25
C LEU A 8 12.83 -16.38 -5.44
N GLU A 9 13.34 -16.29 -6.68
CA GLU A 9 14.60 -15.59 -6.98
C GLU A 9 14.45 -14.07 -6.86
N CYS A 10 14.65 -13.55 -5.67
CA CYS A 10 14.80 -12.12 -5.38
C CYS A 10 16.27 -11.69 -5.55
N ARG A 11 16.74 -11.49 -6.77
CA ARG A 11 17.98 -10.72 -6.98
C ARG A 11 17.59 -9.26 -7.24
N VAL A 12 17.53 -8.51 -6.17
CA VAL A 12 17.37 -7.06 -6.25
C VAL A 12 18.72 -6.44 -6.61
N LEU A 13 18.72 -5.60 -7.65
CA LEU A 13 19.81 -4.69 -8.00
C LEU A 13 19.85 -3.51 -7.01
N MET A 14 19.99 -3.79 -5.72
CA MET A 14 20.56 -2.82 -4.80
C MET A 14 22.07 -2.99 -4.80
N PRO A 15 22.88 -1.92 -4.78
CA PRO A 15 24.30 -2.07 -4.49
C PRO A 15 24.38 -2.74 -3.13
N ALA A 16 24.76 -4.01 -3.14
CA ALA A 16 24.84 -4.83 -1.94
C ALA A 16 25.75 -4.11 -0.92
N PRO A 17 25.30 -3.90 0.32
CA PRO A 17 26.21 -3.47 1.38
C PRO A 17 27.36 -4.47 1.42
N LYS A 18 28.59 -4.00 1.54
CA LYS A 18 29.82 -4.80 1.44
C LYS A 18 29.90 -5.97 2.43
N VAL A 19 29.02 -6.03 3.42
CA VAL A 19 28.83 -7.15 4.35
C VAL A 19 27.36 -7.18 4.78
N THR A 20 26.55 -8.07 4.19
CA THR A 20 25.22 -8.40 4.72
C THR A 20 25.38 -9.26 5.97
N PRO A 21 24.80 -8.87 7.12
CA PRO A 21 24.78 -9.75 8.28
C PRO A 21 24.02 -11.03 7.91
N SER A 22 24.59 -12.20 8.22
CA SER A 22 23.86 -13.46 8.04
C SER A 22 22.71 -13.51 9.03
N ILE A 23 21.48 -13.52 8.51
CA ILE A 23 20.26 -13.77 9.28
C ILE A 23 19.90 -15.22 8.97
N GLU A 24 20.15 -16.10 9.94
CA GLU A 24 19.97 -17.55 9.79
C GLU A 24 18.84 -18.10 10.66
N ASP A 25 18.28 -17.26 11.53
CA ASP A 25 17.17 -17.64 12.41
C ASP A 25 15.86 -17.77 11.63
N ASP A 26 15.31 -18.96 11.59
CA ASP A 26 14.08 -19.33 10.89
C ASP A 26 12.87 -18.49 11.32
N VAL A 27 12.79 -18.15 12.62
CA VAL A 27 11.71 -17.29 13.15
C VAL A 27 11.82 -15.89 12.58
N THR A 28 13.03 -15.36 12.48
CA THR A 28 13.28 -14.04 11.88
C THR A 28 12.97 -14.06 10.38
N LEU A 29 13.39 -15.09 9.65
CA LEU A 29 13.11 -15.21 8.21
C LEU A 29 11.61 -15.36 7.93
N ALA A 30 10.87 -16.09 8.76
CA ALA A 30 9.42 -16.20 8.65
C ALA A 30 8.70 -14.89 9.00
N ARG A 31 9.21 -14.13 9.98
CA ARG A 31 8.64 -12.81 10.36
C ARG A 31 8.87 -11.73 9.31
N TYR A 32 9.99 -11.81 8.59
CA TYR A 32 10.41 -10.81 7.62
C TYR A 32 10.69 -11.45 6.25
N PRO A 33 9.67 -12.05 5.60
CA PRO A 33 9.84 -12.85 4.39
C PRO A 33 10.26 -12.04 3.16
N PHE A 34 10.29 -10.72 3.24
CA PHE A 34 10.82 -9.81 2.23
C PHE A 34 12.36 -9.65 2.30
N LEU A 35 13.03 -10.25 3.29
CA LEU A 35 14.48 -10.21 3.36
C LEU A 35 15.10 -11.03 2.22
N PRO A 36 16.23 -10.58 1.64
CA PRO A 36 16.92 -11.35 0.59
C PRO A 36 17.27 -12.78 1.01
N GLN A 37 17.63 -12.98 2.28
CA GLN A 37 17.97 -14.30 2.84
C GLN A 37 16.73 -15.21 2.95
N ALA A 38 15.53 -14.63 3.13
CA ALA A 38 14.29 -15.40 3.23
C ALA A 38 13.97 -16.17 1.94
N SER A 39 14.34 -15.66 0.78
CA SER A 39 14.12 -16.35 -0.50
C SER A 39 14.82 -17.69 -0.56
N SER A 40 16.11 -17.77 -0.21
CA SER A 40 16.85 -19.02 -0.20
C SER A 40 16.35 -19.98 0.88
N TRP A 41 16.00 -19.47 2.05
CA TRP A 41 15.42 -20.27 3.13
C TRP A 41 14.08 -20.90 2.71
N ILE A 42 13.19 -20.14 2.08
CA ILE A 42 11.89 -20.63 1.59
C ILE A 42 12.07 -21.66 0.46
N GLN A 43 13.05 -21.45 -0.44
CA GLN A 43 13.37 -22.47 -1.45
C GLN A 43 13.77 -23.81 -0.80
N ASN A 44 14.58 -23.77 0.25
CA ASN A 44 14.96 -24.96 1.00
C ASN A 44 13.75 -25.60 1.69
N LEU A 45 12.85 -24.80 2.29
CA LEU A 45 11.61 -25.31 2.88
C LEU A 45 10.70 -25.93 1.82
N ALA A 46 10.54 -25.30 0.66
CA ALA A 46 9.76 -25.83 -0.43
C ALA A 46 10.28 -27.21 -0.90
N LEU A 47 11.61 -27.36 -1.01
CA LEU A 47 12.23 -28.62 -1.37
C LEU A 47 12.11 -29.69 -0.28
N SER A 48 12.28 -29.32 0.99
CA SER A 48 12.23 -30.28 2.11
C SER A 48 10.83 -30.82 2.39
N HIS A 49 9.79 -30.04 2.06
CA HIS A 49 8.40 -30.39 2.27
C HIS A 49 7.62 -30.70 0.98
N ASP A 50 8.33 -30.81 -0.15
CA ASP A 50 7.74 -31.08 -1.48
C ASP A 50 6.62 -30.12 -1.85
N ILE A 51 6.80 -28.82 -1.50
CA ILE A 51 5.86 -27.75 -1.83
C ILE A 51 6.23 -27.18 -3.19
N ASP A 52 5.50 -27.54 -4.20
CA ASP A 52 5.60 -26.93 -5.52
C ASP A 52 4.57 -25.79 -5.70
N LEU A 53 4.52 -25.22 -6.91
CA LEU A 53 3.56 -24.18 -7.22
C LEU A 53 2.12 -24.69 -7.19
N GLU A 54 1.90 -25.93 -7.60
CA GLU A 54 0.59 -26.60 -7.60
C GLU A 54 0.04 -26.72 -6.17
N GLU A 55 0.87 -27.24 -5.24
CA GLU A 55 0.52 -27.36 -3.84
C GLU A 55 0.26 -26.00 -3.20
N LEU A 56 1.07 -24.97 -3.53
CA LEU A 56 0.86 -23.61 -3.02
C LEU A 56 -0.47 -23.01 -3.51
N LEU A 57 -0.84 -23.20 -4.77
CA LEU A 57 -2.03 -22.60 -5.37
C LEU A 57 -3.31 -23.35 -5.01
N GLU A 58 -3.29 -24.69 -4.98
CA GLU A 58 -4.50 -25.52 -4.90
C GLU A 58 -4.43 -26.63 -3.86
N GLY A 59 -3.23 -27.02 -3.43
CA GLY A 59 -3.01 -28.13 -2.51
C GLY A 59 -3.68 -27.94 -1.15
N GLN A 60 -4.18 -29.02 -0.57
CA GLN A 60 -4.91 -29.00 0.70
C GLN A 60 -4.01 -28.61 1.88
N TRP A 61 -2.75 -28.98 1.84
CA TRP A 61 -1.80 -28.68 2.91
C TRP A 61 -1.50 -27.18 3.02
N MET A 62 -1.45 -26.45 1.89
CA MET A 62 -1.24 -25.00 1.85
C MET A 62 -2.51 -24.16 2.05
N GLU A 63 -3.65 -24.76 2.31
CA GLU A 63 -4.91 -24.03 2.51
C GLU A 63 -4.81 -23.00 3.65
N LYS A 64 -4.17 -23.35 4.77
CA LYS A 64 -3.96 -22.41 5.89
C LYS A 64 -3.09 -21.20 5.47
N ALA A 65 -2.08 -21.44 4.63
CA ALA A 65 -1.24 -20.37 4.10
C ALA A 65 -2.02 -19.45 3.16
N ARG A 66 -2.89 -20.00 2.29
CA ARG A 66 -3.78 -19.21 1.43
C ARG A 66 -4.80 -18.39 2.24
N GLN A 67 -5.40 -18.97 3.28
CA GLN A 67 -6.30 -18.26 4.19
C GLN A 67 -5.58 -17.10 4.89
N ARG A 68 -4.37 -17.34 5.40
CA ARG A 68 -3.53 -16.28 5.98
C ARG A 68 -3.16 -15.21 4.96
N ALA A 69 -2.89 -15.59 3.71
CA ALA A 69 -2.62 -14.67 2.62
C ALA A 69 -3.84 -13.78 2.29
N ARG A 70 -5.06 -14.35 2.31
CA ARG A 70 -6.30 -13.57 2.18
C ARG A 70 -6.41 -12.50 3.26
N ILE A 71 -6.11 -12.84 4.52
CA ILE A 71 -6.09 -11.87 5.62
C ILE A 71 -5.06 -10.77 5.36
N ARG A 72 -3.84 -11.11 4.91
CA ARG A 72 -2.81 -10.12 4.57
C ARG A 72 -3.28 -9.14 3.48
N LEU A 73 -3.95 -9.65 2.46
CA LEU A 73 -4.49 -8.85 1.36
C LEU A 73 -5.64 -7.93 1.84
N ILE A 74 -6.55 -8.45 2.64
CA ILE A 74 -7.65 -7.67 3.24
C ILE A 74 -7.09 -6.57 4.15
N ASP A 75 -6.19 -6.91 5.08
CA ASP A 75 -5.55 -5.96 5.98
C ASP A 75 -4.80 -4.86 5.21
N SER A 76 -4.18 -5.20 4.07
CA SER A 76 -3.49 -4.23 3.22
C SER A 76 -4.40 -3.15 2.66
N ILE A 77 -5.69 -3.45 2.50
CA ILE A 77 -6.68 -2.54 1.94
C ILE A 77 -7.48 -1.85 3.05
N GLU A 78 -7.84 -2.56 4.10
CA GLU A 78 -8.76 -2.09 5.13
C GLU A 78 -8.09 -1.50 6.35
N SER A 79 -6.93 -2.06 6.76
CA SER A 79 -6.28 -1.69 8.00
C SER A 79 -5.33 -0.50 7.83
N LYS A 80 -5.46 0.51 8.71
CA LYS A 80 -4.48 1.58 8.85
C LYS A 80 -3.24 1.14 9.64
N GLU A 81 -3.36 0.06 10.39
CA GLU A 81 -2.30 -0.48 11.25
C GLU A 81 -1.39 -1.47 10.51
N GLY A 82 -1.68 -1.75 9.23
CA GLY A 82 -0.97 -2.72 8.42
C GLY A 82 -1.48 -4.15 8.66
N VAL A 83 -0.71 -5.12 8.15
CA VAL A 83 -1.04 -6.55 8.30
C VAL A 83 -0.94 -6.99 9.77
N ALA A 84 -1.94 -7.70 10.25
CA ALA A 84 -1.96 -8.21 11.62
C ALA A 84 -0.75 -9.12 11.92
N VAL A 85 -0.10 -8.89 13.07
CA VAL A 85 1.03 -9.69 13.52
C VAL A 85 0.52 -11.02 14.09
N VAL A 86 1.07 -12.14 13.60
CA VAL A 86 0.74 -13.46 14.14
C VAL A 86 1.40 -13.66 15.51
N GLY A 87 0.66 -14.28 16.42
CA GLY A 87 1.11 -14.56 17.78
C GLY A 87 2.07 -15.74 17.91
N GLY A 88 1.80 -16.66 18.84
CA GLY A 88 2.72 -17.74 19.22
C GLY A 88 3.01 -18.80 18.18
N ASP A 89 2.18 -18.98 17.17
CA ASP A 89 2.30 -20.07 16.18
C ASP A 89 3.60 -19.99 15.37
N ILE A 90 4.20 -18.82 15.23
CA ILE A 90 5.47 -18.65 14.50
C ILE A 90 6.64 -19.41 15.13
N PHE A 91 6.53 -19.85 16.38
CA PHE A 91 7.56 -20.64 17.03
C PHE A 91 7.47 -22.12 16.68
N THR A 92 6.38 -22.58 16.07
CA THR A 92 6.25 -23.92 15.50
C THR A 92 6.77 -23.93 14.05
N GLU A 93 7.20 -25.11 13.57
CA GLU A 93 7.64 -25.26 12.19
C GLU A 93 6.47 -25.01 11.22
N GLU A 94 5.31 -25.60 11.46
CA GLU A 94 4.10 -25.39 10.67
C GLU A 94 3.73 -23.89 10.60
N GLY A 95 3.76 -23.19 11.74
CA GLY A 95 3.44 -21.75 11.79
C GLY A 95 4.42 -20.90 10.99
N ARG A 96 5.72 -21.24 10.99
CA ARG A 96 6.73 -20.56 10.16
C ARG A 96 6.46 -20.77 8.66
N ILE A 97 6.14 -22.02 8.28
CA ILE A 97 5.80 -22.36 6.91
C ILE A 97 4.57 -21.57 6.45
N ILE A 98 3.48 -21.60 7.24
CA ILE A 98 2.24 -20.87 6.94
C ILE A 98 2.51 -19.37 6.79
N GLU A 99 3.24 -18.76 7.71
CA GLU A 99 3.51 -17.30 7.68
C GLU A 99 4.35 -16.91 6.48
N ALA A 100 5.40 -17.68 6.15
CA ALA A 100 6.25 -17.44 5.01
C ALA A 100 5.51 -17.63 3.68
N PHE A 101 4.88 -18.79 3.46
CA PHE A 101 4.18 -19.07 2.20
C PHE A 101 2.94 -18.19 2.01
N SER A 102 2.30 -17.72 3.10
CA SER A 102 1.22 -16.74 3.00
C SER A 102 1.67 -15.41 2.39
N PHE A 103 2.88 -14.96 2.70
CA PHE A 103 3.45 -13.75 2.08
C PHE A 103 3.70 -13.96 0.59
N TYR A 104 4.26 -15.12 0.21
CA TYR A 104 4.56 -15.41 -1.19
C TYR A 104 3.30 -15.60 -2.02
N TYR A 105 2.26 -16.27 -1.48
CA TYR A 105 0.97 -16.36 -2.15
C TYR A 105 0.31 -14.98 -2.32
N ALA A 106 0.26 -14.15 -1.26
CA ALA A 106 -0.28 -12.80 -1.35
C ALA A 106 0.49 -11.96 -2.38
N ARG A 107 1.81 -12.09 -2.45
CA ARG A 107 2.67 -11.45 -3.43
C ARG A 107 2.32 -11.85 -4.86
N LEU A 108 2.05 -13.13 -5.12
CA LEU A 108 1.60 -13.61 -6.44
C LEU A 108 0.28 -12.97 -6.85
N VAL A 109 -0.70 -12.89 -5.93
CA VAL A 109 -1.99 -12.22 -6.18
C VAL A 109 -1.79 -10.75 -6.49
N VAL A 110 -0.92 -10.06 -5.74
CA VAL A 110 -0.60 -8.64 -5.98
C VAL A 110 0.04 -8.44 -7.36
N PHE A 111 0.96 -9.30 -7.77
CA PHE A 111 1.58 -9.24 -9.09
C PHE A 111 0.57 -9.50 -10.20
N ALA A 112 -0.27 -10.54 -10.05
CA ALA A 112 -1.30 -10.88 -11.03
C ALA A 112 -2.43 -9.83 -11.13
N SER A 113 -2.56 -8.97 -10.14
CA SER A 113 -3.56 -7.88 -10.19
C SER A 113 -3.20 -6.78 -11.18
N GLU A 114 -1.91 -6.58 -11.51
CA GLU A 114 -1.41 -5.49 -12.34
C GLU A 114 -1.88 -4.09 -11.87
N ASP A 115 -2.22 -3.93 -10.58
CA ASP A 115 -2.68 -2.67 -9.99
C ASP A 115 -1.59 -2.05 -9.10
N GLU A 116 -0.94 -0.99 -9.59
CA GLU A 116 0.12 -0.29 -8.84
C GLU A 116 -0.37 0.27 -7.48
N ARG A 117 -1.65 0.59 -7.36
CA ARG A 117 -2.24 1.07 -6.10
C ARG A 117 -2.31 -0.05 -5.06
N LEU A 118 -2.65 -1.27 -5.51
CA LEU A 118 -2.61 -2.44 -4.63
C LEU A 118 -1.17 -2.75 -4.21
N ILE A 119 -0.22 -2.69 -5.14
CA ILE A 119 1.21 -2.86 -4.85
C ILE A 119 1.66 -1.89 -3.75
N SER A 120 1.34 -0.59 -3.91
CA SER A 120 1.73 0.43 -2.93
C SER A 120 1.07 0.23 -1.57
N ARG A 121 -0.21 -0.17 -1.52
CA ARG A 121 -0.92 -0.48 -0.27
C ARG A 121 -0.35 -1.71 0.42
N TRP A 122 -0.13 -2.78 -0.32
CA TRP A 122 0.46 -4.01 0.20
C TRP A 122 1.87 -3.77 0.75
N ALA A 123 2.73 -3.11 -0.01
CA ALA A 123 4.07 -2.74 0.44
C ALA A 123 4.04 -1.87 1.71
N GLN A 124 3.12 -0.91 1.78
CA GLN A 124 2.91 -0.08 2.96
C GLN A 124 2.45 -0.89 4.18
N ALA A 125 1.52 -1.83 3.99
CA ALA A 125 0.96 -2.64 5.06
C ALA A 125 2.00 -3.63 5.64
N GLU A 126 2.75 -4.32 4.79
CA GLU A 126 3.82 -5.23 5.20
C GLU A 126 4.97 -4.47 5.89
N ALA A 127 5.35 -3.30 5.38
CA ALA A 127 6.35 -2.46 6.01
C ALA A 127 5.88 -1.92 7.37
N THR A 128 4.59 -1.60 7.53
CA THR A 128 4.00 -1.19 8.81
C THR A 128 4.02 -2.34 9.82
N ARG A 129 3.67 -3.55 9.38
CA ARG A 129 3.80 -4.76 10.19
C ARG A 129 5.25 -4.95 10.67
N ALA A 130 6.23 -4.80 9.77
CA ALA A 130 7.64 -4.92 10.12
C ALA A 130 8.06 -3.86 11.15
N GLU A 131 7.65 -2.60 11.01
CA GLU A 131 7.91 -1.53 11.99
C GLU A 131 7.39 -1.90 13.38
N GLN A 132 6.16 -2.42 13.48
CA GLN A 132 5.55 -2.81 14.75
C GLN A 132 6.34 -3.91 15.47
N ILE A 133 6.82 -4.90 14.73
CA ILE A 133 7.62 -5.99 15.29
C ILE A 133 9.01 -5.45 15.70
N LEU A 134 9.69 -4.72 14.82
CA LEU A 134 11.03 -4.18 15.03
C LEU A 134 11.11 -3.17 16.17
N THR A 135 10.03 -2.45 16.45
CA THR A 135 9.97 -1.54 17.60
C THR A 135 10.10 -2.27 18.93
N ARG A 136 9.76 -3.56 18.98
CA ARG A 136 9.82 -4.42 20.16
C ARG A 136 11.01 -5.40 20.15
N ASP A 137 11.66 -5.53 19.00
CA ASP A 137 12.74 -6.48 18.73
C ASP A 137 14.05 -5.72 18.42
N SER A 138 14.69 -5.24 19.47
CA SER A 138 15.92 -4.45 19.35
C SER A 138 17.11 -5.24 18.78
N GLU A 139 17.13 -6.56 18.96
CA GLU A 139 18.21 -7.41 18.44
C GLU A 139 18.16 -7.50 16.90
N ASN A 140 17.00 -7.78 16.35
CA ASN A 140 16.83 -7.90 14.90
C ASN A 140 16.73 -6.53 14.21
N LEU A 141 16.35 -5.47 14.94
CA LEU A 141 16.28 -4.11 14.40
C LEU A 141 17.59 -3.71 13.70
N VAL A 142 18.73 -3.94 14.37
CA VAL A 142 20.04 -3.54 13.84
C VAL A 142 20.50 -4.46 12.72
N LYS A 143 20.26 -5.77 12.85
CA LYS A 143 20.60 -6.75 11.80
C LYS A 143 19.87 -6.42 10.50
N ILE A 144 18.55 -6.15 10.60
CA ILE A 144 17.72 -5.79 9.45
C ILE A 144 18.06 -4.39 8.93
N ALA A 145 18.37 -3.43 9.83
CA ALA A 145 18.78 -2.10 9.41
C ALA A 145 20.04 -2.14 8.53
N LYS A 146 21.02 -2.97 8.86
CA LYS A 146 22.24 -3.14 8.05
C LYS A 146 21.98 -3.73 6.65
N THR A 147 20.84 -4.39 6.43
CA THR A 147 20.45 -4.88 5.10
C THR A 147 19.95 -3.75 4.20
N PHE A 148 19.28 -2.75 4.78
CA PHE A 148 18.59 -1.71 4.01
C PHE A 148 19.21 -0.31 4.10
N ILE A 149 20.08 -0.08 5.07
CA ILE A 149 20.76 1.19 5.31
C ILE A 149 22.27 0.95 5.22
N SER A 150 22.93 1.70 4.33
CA SER A 150 24.34 1.45 4.00
C SER A 150 25.30 1.78 5.14
N GLN A 151 24.97 2.80 5.95
CA GLN A 151 25.79 3.23 7.08
C GLN A 151 24.91 3.38 8.32
N ILE A 152 25.13 2.49 9.30
CA ILE A 152 24.49 2.57 10.62
C ILE A 152 25.51 2.25 11.71
N GLU A 153 25.52 3.04 12.75
CA GLU A 153 26.36 2.83 13.94
C GLU A 153 25.63 3.23 15.22
N LYS A 154 26.09 2.68 16.33
CA LYS A 154 25.65 3.09 17.65
C LYS A 154 26.51 4.27 18.13
N ASP A 155 25.88 5.30 18.67
CA ASP A 155 26.58 6.44 19.27
C ASP A 155 26.71 6.26 20.76
N ASP A 156 27.84 5.71 21.18
CA ASP A 156 28.14 5.50 22.59
C ASP A 156 28.47 6.81 23.34
N GLN A 157 28.81 7.89 22.60
CA GLN A 157 29.20 9.18 23.20
C GLN A 157 28.01 10.09 23.52
N SER A 158 26.92 10.03 22.74
CA SER A 158 25.77 10.92 22.94
C SER A 158 24.94 10.56 24.18
N VAL A 159 25.04 9.34 24.67
CA VAL A 159 24.43 8.92 25.96
C VAL A 159 25.09 9.64 27.15
N ALA A 160 26.38 9.95 27.07
CA ALA A 160 27.13 10.65 28.11
C ALA A 160 26.91 12.18 28.10
N LEU A 161 26.53 12.76 26.94
CA LEU A 161 26.33 14.21 26.78
C LEU A 161 24.90 14.66 27.05
N SER A 162 23.93 13.76 27.03
CA SER A 162 22.52 14.06 27.33
C SER A 162 22.26 14.07 28.84
N GLN A 163 22.89 14.98 29.56
CA GLN A 163 22.41 15.27 30.91
C GLN A 163 21.07 15.94 30.82
N PRO A 164 20.03 15.39 31.48
CA PRO A 164 18.69 15.93 31.38
C PRO A 164 18.64 17.34 31.98
N ILE A 165 18.19 18.30 31.19
CA ILE A 165 18.09 19.72 31.57
C ILE A 165 17.08 19.91 32.73
N ASN A 166 16.20 18.95 32.97
CA ASN A 166 15.29 18.94 34.11
C ASN A 166 14.85 17.51 34.52
N ARG A 167 14.28 17.39 35.76
CA ARG A 167 13.81 16.10 36.31
C ARG A 167 12.74 15.40 35.44
N ALA A 168 11.93 16.15 34.72
CA ALA A 168 10.89 15.59 33.84
C ALA A 168 11.48 14.94 32.58
N SER A 169 12.52 15.55 31.97
CA SER A 169 13.30 14.99 30.87
C SER A 169 14.06 13.73 31.30
N ALA A 170 14.64 13.72 32.52
CA ALA A 170 15.31 12.56 33.09
C ALA A 170 14.38 11.36 33.30
N ARG A 171 13.12 11.62 33.71
CA ARG A 171 12.11 10.57 33.89
C ARG A 171 11.66 10.01 32.55
N LYS A 172 11.51 10.83 31.52
CA LYS A 172 11.18 10.41 30.13
C LYS A 172 12.33 9.63 29.49
N LEU A 173 13.60 10.04 29.69
CA LEU A 173 14.77 9.29 29.21
C LEU A 173 14.86 7.89 29.86
N ARG A 174 14.51 7.75 31.15
CA ARG A 174 14.49 6.46 31.82
C ARG A 174 13.34 5.56 31.39
N GLN A 175 12.28 6.12 30.83
CA GLN A 175 11.14 5.37 30.26
C GLN A 175 11.36 4.96 28.80
N SER A 176 12.30 5.57 28.07
CA SER A 176 12.76 5.05 26.77
C SER A 176 13.67 3.85 27.06
N GLN A 177 13.11 2.65 26.92
CA GLN A 177 13.73 1.38 27.34
C GLN A 177 15.07 1.03 26.71
N ASP A 178 15.54 1.78 25.71
CA ASP A 178 16.67 1.32 24.91
C ASP A 178 18.02 1.95 25.21
N GLY A 179 18.14 3.09 25.80
CA GLY A 179 19.46 3.74 26.08
C GLY A 179 20.40 3.88 24.84
N ASN A 180 19.98 3.37 23.68
CA ASN A 180 20.76 3.34 22.46
C ASN A 180 20.46 4.58 21.60
N VAL A 181 21.50 5.23 21.13
CA VAL A 181 21.40 6.30 20.13
C VAL A 181 22.01 5.80 18.82
N TRP A 182 21.25 5.88 17.75
CA TRP A 182 21.68 5.42 16.44
C TRP A 182 22.08 6.61 15.56
N LYS A 183 23.11 6.42 14.75
CA LYS A 183 23.53 7.32 13.68
C LYS A 183 23.41 6.59 12.35
N ILE A 184 22.88 7.27 11.34
CA ILE A 184 22.81 6.77 9.96
C ILE A 184 23.55 7.70 9.00
N GLY A 185 23.97 7.18 7.87
CA GLY A 185 24.61 7.98 6.81
C GLY A 185 23.70 9.11 6.36
N LEU A 186 24.28 10.29 6.09
CA LEU A 186 23.55 11.46 5.62
C LEU A 186 22.85 11.19 4.27
N ALA A 187 23.48 10.42 3.39
CA ALA A 187 22.89 10.04 2.09
C ALA A 187 21.62 9.22 2.27
N ASP A 188 21.66 8.18 3.13
CA ASP A 188 20.45 7.38 3.44
C ASP A 188 19.34 8.24 4.05
N PHE A 189 19.70 9.16 4.96
CA PHE A 189 18.72 10.05 5.57
C PHE A 189 18.05 10.96 4.56
N ILE A 190 18.81 11.59 3.66
CA ILE A 190 18.30 12.50 2.61
C ILE A 190 17.39 11.75 1.63
N GLU A 191 17.70 10.50 1.33
CA GLU A 191 16.91 9.68 0.41
C GLU A 191 15.57 9.24 1.01
N ILE A 192 15.56 8.90 2.32
CA ILE A 192 14.38 8.35 3.00
C ILE A 192 13.44 9.45 3.49
N CYS A 193 13.98 10.46 4.15
CA CYS A 193 13.20 11.42 4.94
C CYS A 193 12.21 12.29 4.16
N PRO A 194 12.43 12.70 2.90
CA PRO A 194 11.44 13.46 2.13
C PRO A 194 10.10 12.74 1.98
N LYS A 195 10.09 11.40 2.06
CA LYS A 195 8.89 10.56 1.97
C LYS A 195 8.13 10.46 3.31
N ILE A 196 8.71 10.97 4.39
CA ILE A 196 8.11 10.91 5.72
C ILE A 196 7.60 12.28 6.13
N THR A 197 6.33 12.38 6.48
CA THR A 197 5.71 13.62 6.93
C THR A 197 6.10 13.97 8.36
N GLY A 198 6.32 15.27 8.62
CA GLY A 198 6.60 15.80 9.96
C GLY A 198 7.91 16.57 10.05
N SER A 199 7.91 17.63 10.89
CA SER A 199 9.06 18.52 11.05
C SER A 199 10.32 17.80 11.58
N ARG A 200 10.14 16.78 12.42
CA ARG A 200 11.24 15.99 13.01
C ARG A 200 12.11 15.23 11.98
N TRP A 201 11.59 15.06 10.75
CA TRP A 201 12.28 14.38 9.66
C TRP A 201 13.01 15.34 8.73
N ARG A 202 12.86 16.64 8.93
CA ARG A 202 13.61 17.65 8.16
C ARG A 202 15.07 17.66 8.63
N LEU A 203 16.00 17.72 7.69
CA LEU A 203 17.43 17.71 7.98
C LEU A 203 17.82 18.83 8.97
N ALA A 204 17.23 20.03 8.82
CA ALA A 204 17.47 21.18 9.71
C ALA A 204 17.13 20.91 11.20
N ASN A 205 16.31 19.92 11.48
CA ASN A 205 15.88 19.56 12.84
C ASN A 205 16.62 18.32 13.39
N ASN A 206 17.71 17.91 12.74
CA ASN A 206 18.51 16.76 13.15
C ASN A 206 19.97 17.13 13.24
N GLN A 207 20.67 16.57 14.22
CA GLN A 207 22.10 16.79 14.39
C GLN A 207 22.87 16.01 13.33
N VAL A 208 23.72 16.72 12.59
CA VAL A 208 24.62 16.15 11.58
C VAL A 208 26.06 16.31 12.03
N SER A 209 26.81 15.23 12.04
CA SER A 209 28.25 15.23 12.38
C SER A 209 28.97 14.19 11.55
N ALA A 210 30.11 14.55 10.96
CA ALA A 210 30.95 13.66 10.16
C ALA A 210 30.20 12.86 9.09
N GLY A 211 29.27 13.51 8.37
CA GLY A 211 28.48 12.86 7.32
C GLY A 211 27.40 11.88 7.81
N LYS A 212 27.07 11.92 9.11
CA LYS A 212 26.03 11.07 9.71
C LYS A 212 25.02 11.91 10.45
N VAL A 213 23.77 11.41 10.48
CA VAL A 213 22.63 12.01 11.17
C VAL A 213 22.34 11.22 12.42
N THR A 214 22.30 11.92 13.56
CA THR A 214 21.96 11.33 14.85
C THR A 214 20.44 11.22 14.98
N LEU A 215 19.93 10.01 15.25
CA LEU A 215 18.49 9.74 15.36
C LEU A 215 17.93 10.04 16.76
N PHE A 216 18.60 10.87 17.54
CA PHE A 216 18.15 11.28 18.86
C PHE A 216 17.02 12.32 18.76
N ASN A 217 16.06 12.25 19.67
CA ASN A 217 15.05 13.28 19.84
C ASN A 217 14.72 13.46 21.33
N GLU A 218 14.91 14.68 21.82
CA GLU A 218 14.66 15.04 23.25
C GLU A 218 13.18 14.90 23.65
N GLN A 219 12.26 14.83 22.69
CA GLN A 219 10.85 15.11 22.96
C GLN A 219 9.91 13.90 23.11
N GLN A 220 10.24 12.66 22.83
CA GLN A 220 9.28 11.55 23.08
C GLN A 220 9.58 10.16 22.46
N TYR A 221 10.52 10.02 21.53
CA TYR A 221 10.70 8.74 20.83
C TYR A 221 12.07 8.14 21.08
N SER A 222 12.10 6.83 21.34
CA SER A 222 13.38 6.12 21.41
C SER A 222 14.09 6.22 20.03
N SER A 223 15.41 6.26 20.05
CA SER A 223 16.19 6.26 18.82
C SER A 223 15.91 5.02 17.98
N SER A 224 15.65 3.87 18.61
CA SER A 224 15.25 2.63 17.97
C SER A 224 13.89 2.73 17.28
N ALA A 225 12.90 3.40 17.88
CA ALA A 225 11.62 3.65 17.23
C ALA A 225 11.78 4.58 16.01
N LYS A 226 12.70 5.56 16.08
CA LYS A 226 13.01 6.43 14.93
C LYS A 226 13.71 5.64 13.81
N LEU A 227 14.59 4.73 14.16
CA LEU A 227 15.24 3.82 13.23
C LEU A 227 14.24 2.86 12.58
N ALA A 228 13.36 2.23 13.36
CA ALA A 228 12.31 1.35 12.86
C ALA A 228 11.37 2.08 11.87
N ARG A 229 11.05 3.36 12.15
CA ARG A 229 10.25 4.19 11.24
C ARG A 229 10.96 4.48 9.91
N LEU A 230 12.27 4.71 9.93
CA LEU A 230 13.05 4.87 8.69
C LEU A 230 13.13 3.55 7.90
N LEU A 231 13.35 2.45 8.62
CA LEU A 231 13.34 1.11 8.01
C LEU A 231 12.02 0.79 7.33
N ARG A 232 10.88 1.14 7.94
CA ARG A 232 9.58 0.97 7.31
C ARG A 232 9.54 1.58 5.91
N GLU A 233 10.09 2.78 5.74
CA GLU A 233 10.09 3.43 4.43
C GLU A 233 10.99 2.72 3.43
N ARG A 234 12.16 2.24 3.87
CA ARG A 234 13.06 1.45 3.03
C ARG A 234 12.48 0.09 2.65
N ILE A 235 11.87 -0.61 3.60
CA ILE A 235 11.21 -1.89 3.36
C ILE A 235 10.05 -1.71 2.38
N LYS A 236 9.23 -0.66 2.56
CA LYS A 236 8.17 -0.32 1.62
C LYS A 236 8.70 -0.16 0.20
N GLN A 237 9.74 0.67 0.03
CA GLN A 237 10.37 0.91 -1.28
C GLN A 237 10.89 -0.39 -1.90
N HIS A 238 11.54 -1.24 -1.11
CA HIS A 238 12.06 -2.51 -1.56
C HIS A 238 10.96 -3.44 -2.08
N ILE A 239 9.89 -3.64 -1.29
CA ILE A 239 8.75 -4.47 -1.66
C ILE A 239 8.05 -3.90 -2.90
N GLU A 240 7.87 -2.58 -2.98
CA GLU A 240 7.21 -1.89 -4.09
C GLU A 240 8.01 -2.01 -5.39
N GLN A 241 9.32 -1.79 -5.34
CA GLN A 241 10.21 -1.94 -6.51
C GLN A 241 10.24 -3.37 -7.03
N GLU A 242 10.42 -4.34 -6.14
CA GLU A 242 10.38 -5.76 -6.51
C GLU A 242 9.06 -6.13 -7.18
N ALA A 243 7.93 -5.68 -6.61
CA ALA A 243 6.61 -5.95 -7.16
C ALA A 243 6.43 -5.35 -8.56
N LEU A 244 6.85 -4.10 -8.78
CA LEU A 244 6.76 -3.43 -10.08
C LEU A 244 7.62 -4.10 -11.15
N GLU A 245 8.79 -4.63 -10.79
CA GLU A 245 9.65 -5.38 -11.71
C GLU A 245 9.04 -6.73 -12.07
N LYS A 246 8.57 -7.48 -11.09
CA LYS A 246 8.03 -8.84 -11.27
C LYS A 246 6.65 -8.86 -11.93
N MET A 247 5.82 -7.86 -11.67
CA MET A 247 4.50 -7.72 -12.30
C MET A 247 4.55 -7.79 -13.83
N LYS A 248 5.59 -7.23 -14.45
CA LYS A 248 5.76 -7.20 -15.91
C LYS A 248 5.99 -8.58 -16.54
N ASN A 249 6.33 -9.56 -15.74
CA ASN A 249 6.79 -10.86 -16.21
C ASN A 249 5.91 -12.01 -15.70
N ILE A 250 4.68 -11.74 -15.27
CA ILE A 250 3.74 -12.80 -14.87
C ILE A 250 3.30 -13.58 -16.10
N ASP A 251 3.36 -14.91 -15.98
CA ASP A 251 2.83 -15.83 -16.95
C ASP A 251 1.28 -15.78 -16.99
N LEU A 252 0.72 -15.85 -18.20
CA LEU A 252 -0.73 -15.79 -18.41
C LEU A 252 -1.47 -16.96 -17.72
N GLU A 253 -0.86 -18.14 -17.69
CA GLU A 253 -1.44 -19.31 -17.03
C GLU A 253 -1.57 -19.09 -15.53
N LEU A 254 -0.51 -18.59 -14.88
CA LEU A 254 -0.53 -18.23 -13.47
C LEU A 254 -1.55 -17.13 -13.16
N ALA A 255 -1.65 -16.11 -14.03
CA ALA A 255 -2.63 -15.05 -13.87
C ALA A 255 -4.07 -15.56 -13.94
N MET A 256 -4.36 -16.52 -14.83
CA MET A 256 -5.69 -17.17 -14.92
C MET A 256 -6.01 -17.98 -13.65
N ARG A 257 -5.07 -18.71 -13.11
CA ARG A 257 -5.26 -19.51 -11.88
C ARG A 257 -5.48 -18.62 -10.64
N LEU A 258 -4.96 -17.41 -10.65
CA LEU A 258 -5.14 -16.41 -9.58
C LEU A 258 -6.34 -15.47 -9.82
N ALA A 259 -7.18 -15.71 -10.84
CA ALA A 259 -8.26 -14.81 -11.22
C ALA A 259 -9.29 -14.58 -10.09
N GLU A 260 -9.62 -15.62 -9.30
CA GLU A 260 -10.56 -15.51 -8.18
C GLU A 260 -10.02 -14.58 -7.07
N PRO A 261 -8.82 -14.83 -6.45
CA PRO A 261 -8.30 -13.95 -5.42
C PRO A 261 -7.99 -12.55 -5.95
N VAL A 262 -7.57 -12.37 -7.19
CA VAL A 262 -7.40 -11.06 -7.83
C VAL A 262 -8.74 -10.34 -7.95
N GLY A 263 -9.80 -11.04 -8.33
CA GLY A 263 -11.16 -10.48 -8.39
C GLY A 263 -11.65 -10.00 -7.03
N MET A 264 -11.45 -10.81 -5.99
CA MET A 264 -11.78 -10.43 -4.60
C MET A 264 -11.08 -9.12 -4.19
N VAL A 265 -9.78 -9.01 -4.42
CA VAL A 265 -8.98 -7.84 -4.02
C VAL A 265 -9.40 -6.59 -4.81
N ARG A 266 -9.63 -6.72 -6.12
CA ARG A 266 -10.12 -5.62 -6.97
C ARG A 266 -11.47 -5.09 -6.50
N ASN A 267 -12.40 -5.97 -6.15
CA ASN A 267 -13.71 -5.60 -5.62
C ASN A 267 -13.58 -4.86 -4.28
N LEU A 268 -12.72 -5.34 -3.39
CA LEU A 268 -12.48 -4.69 -2.10
C LEU A 268 -11.86 -3.29 -2.27
N MET A 269 -10.90 -3.14 -3.19
CA MET A 269 -10.32 -1.85 -3.54
C MET A 269 -11.36 -0.85 -4.08
N ALA A 270 -12.27 -1.33 -4.93
CA ALA A 270 -13.35 -0.52 -5.48
C ALA A 270 -14.35 -0.09 -4.39
N SER A 271 -14.73 -1.00 -3.50
CA SER A 271 -15.61 -0.70 -2.37
C SER A 271 -15.02 0.39 -1.46
N LYS A 272 -13.75 0.28 -1.10
CA LYS A 272 -13.06 1.29 -0.28
C LYS A 272 -12.94 2.66 -0.97
N ALA A 273 -12.74 2.68 -2.28
CA ALA A 273 -12.74 3.93 -3.04
C ALA A 273 -14.13 4.58 -3.02
N SER A 274 -15.19 3.79 -3.20
CA SER A 274 -16.58 4.28 -3.15
C SER A 274 -16.96 4.80 -1.77
N GLU A 275 -16.60 4.09 -0.69
CA GLU A 275 -16.81 4.55 0.69
C GLU A 275 -16.11 5.90 0.96
N ALA A 276 -14.85 6.03 0.51
CA ALA A 276 -14.10 7.28 0.69
C ALA A 276 -14.75 8.46 -0.03
N ILE A 277 -15.26 8.24 -1.24
CA ILE A 277 -15.95 9.26 -2.03
C ILE A 277 -17.29 9.62 -1.39
N ALA A 278 -18.08 8.63 -0.96
CA ALA A 278 -19.35 8.84 -0.28
C ALA A 278 -19.20 9.64 1.02
N LEU A 279 -18.13 9.42 1.80
CA LEU A 279 -17.84 10.14 3.03
C LEU A 279 -17.49 11.62 2.79
N VAL A 280 -16.95 11.94 1.63
CA VAL A 280 -16.49 13.32 1.33
C VAL A 280 -17.58 14.14 0.63
N GLY A 281 -18.59 13.50 0.02
CA GLY A 281 -19.69 14.18 -0.67
C GLY A 281 -19.19 14.93 -1.90
N ALA A 282 -18.87 14.23 -2.99
CA ALA A 282 -18.46 14.87 -4.24
C ALA A 282 -19.64 15.66 -4.85
N GLU A 283 -19.46 16.97 -5.01
CA GLU A 283 -20.43 17.84 -5.71
C GLU A 283 -20.31 17.63 -7.24
N GLU A 284 -21.33 18.08 -7.96
CA GLU A 284 -21.40 17.97 -9.44
C GLU A 284 -20.21 18.67 -10.13
N SER A 285 -19.69 19.73 -9.51
CA SER A 285 -18.51 20.47 -9.93
C SER A 285 -17.22 19.62 -9.92
N ASP A 286 -17.19 18.60 -9.09
CA ASP A 286 -16.01 17.74 -8.87
C ASP A 286 -16.01 16.51 -9.78
N TRP A 287 -17.05 16.33 -10.60
CA TRP A 287 -17.13 15.20 -11.50
C TRP A 287 -16.08 15.28 -12.61
N PRO A 288 -15.47 14.15 -13.00
CA PRO A 288 -14.45 14.14 -14.04
C PRO A 288 -15.02 14.54 -15.40
N PRO A 289 -14.22 15.17 -16.28
CA PRO A 289 -14.68 15.64 -17.60
C PRO A 289 -15.37 14.56 -18.44
N CYS A 290 -14.89 13.32 -18.39
CA CYS A 290 -15.51 12.20 -19.08
C CYS A 290 -16.95 11.90 -18.61
N MET A 291 -17.22 11.99 -17.32
CA MET A 291 -18.57 11.79 -16.78
C MET A 291 -19.49 12.96 -17.18
N ARG A 292 -19.03 14.20 -16.98
CA ARG A 292 -19.78 15.40 -17.37
C ARG A 292 -20.12 15.43 -18.85
N ASN A 293 -19.17 15.02 -19.71
CA ASN A 293 -19.39 14.99 -21.15
C ASN A 293 -20.46 13.97 -21.54
N ILE A 294 -20.41 12.74 -21.00
CA ILE A 294 -21.41 11.71 -21.28
C ILE A 294 -22.80 12.16 -20.82
N ILE A 295 -22.92 12.78 -19.66
CA ILE A 295 -24.20 13.34 -19.18
C ILE A 295 -24.69 14.43 -20.14
N ALA A 296 -23.83 15.35 -20.56
CA ALA A 296 -24.17 16.39 -21.51
C ALA A 296 -24.62 15.84 -22.88
N GLU A 297 -23.92 14.83 -23.41
CA GLU A 297 -24.30 14.15 -24.64
C GLU A 297 -25.69 13.50 -24.54
N LEU A 298 -25.96 12.78 -23.46
CA LEU A 298 -27.27 12.17 -23.21
C LEU A 298 -28.37 13.22 -23.07
N THR A 299 -28.13 14.30 -22.32
CA THR A 299 -29.07 15.40 -22.13
C THR A 299 -29.42 16.10 -23.46
N ASN A 300 -28.41 16.22 -24.34
CA ASN A 300 -28.59 16.81 -25.67
C ASN A 300 -29.16 15.83 -26.72
N GLY A 301 -29.57 14.64 -26.30
CA GLY A 301 -30.15 13.63 -27.21
C GLY A 301 -29.14 12.92 -28.11
N VAL A 302 -27.85 13.01 -27.77
CA VAL A 302 -26.82 12.29 -28.50
C VAL A 302 -26.80 10.82 -28.09
N ASN A 303 -26.62 9.93 -29.07
CA ASN A 303 -26.58 8.51 -28.79
C ASN A 303 -25.19 8.09 -28.27
N VAL A 304 -25.08 7.95 -26.97
CA VAL A 304 -23.84 7.45 -26.30
C VAL A 304 -23.73 5.93 -26.49
N ASN A 305 -22.55 5.45 -26.83
CA ASN A 305 -22.29 4.03 -27.01
C ASN A 305 -22.49 3.21 -25.73
N HIS A 306 -22.68 1.89 -25.89
CA HIS A 306 -22.95 0.99 -24.75
C HIS A 306 -21.87 1.07 -23.65
N PHE A 307 -20.60 1.22 -24.03
CA PHE A 307 -19.50 1.31 -23.08
C PHE A 307 -19.56 2.60 -22.23
N GLY A 308 -19.89 3.75 -22.84
CA GLY A 308 -20.09 5.01 -22.13
C GLY A 308 -21.28 4.96 -21.18
N ARG A 309 -22.37 4.30 -21.56
CA ARG A 309 -23.54 4.10 -20.68
C ARG A 309 -23.21 3.21 -19.48
N LEU A 310 -22.46 2.11 -19.70
CA LEU A 310 -21.99 1.24 -18.63
C LEU A 310 -21.03 1.98 -17.69
N PHE A 311 -20.13 2.78 -18.25
CA PHE A 311 -19.22 3.63 -17.47
C PHE A 311 -20.00 4.61 -16.60
N LEU A 312 -20.99 5.34 -17.17
CA LEU A 312 -21.79 6.28 -16.41
C LEU A 312 -22.54 5.60 -15.25
N ALA A 313 -23.16 4.46 -15.48
CA ALA A 313 -23.84 3.72 -14.41
C ALA A 313 -22.86 3.22 -13.33
N SER A 314 -21.71 2.69 -13.73
CA SER A 314 -20.71 2.18 -12.77
C SER A 314 -20.02 3.28 -11.98
N ILE A 315 -19.71 4.44 -12.58
CA ILE A 315 -19.12 5.57 -11.83
C ILE A 315 -20.16 6.21 -10.91
N SER A 316 -21.43 6.30 -11.33
CA SER A 316 -22.51 6.79 -10.46
C SER A 316 -22.69 5.90 -9.23
N ALA A 317 -22.65 4.58 -9.41
CA ALA A 317 -22.66 3.63 -8.30
C ALA A 317 -21.45 3.80 -7.39
N ALA A 318 -20.25 3.96 -7.96
CA ALA A 318 -19.01 4.19 -7.20
C ALA A 318 -19.02 5.53 -6.41
N LEU A 319 -19.74 6.53 -6.89
CA LEU A 319 -19.97 7.81 -6.20
C LEU A 319 -21.14 7.75 -5.20
N ALA A 320 -21.74 6.59 -5.02
CA ALA A 320 -22.92 6.39 -4.16
C ALA A 320 -24.08 7.33 -4.51
N LEU A 321 -24.21 7.74 -5.79
CA LEU A 321 -25.37 8.51 -6.26
C LEU A 321 -26.63 7.63 -6.19
N PRO A 322 -27.81 8.20 -5.86
CA PRO A 322 -29.06 7.44 -5.89
C PRO A 322 -29.32 6.81 -7.28
N GLU A 323 -29.85 5.57 -7.29
CA GLU A 323 -30.21 4.88 -8.56
C GLU A 323 -31.13 5.74 -9.44
N GLU A 324 -32.07 6.45 -8.82
CA GLU A 324 -33.00 7.36 -9.50
C GLU A 324 -32.30 8.54 -10.20
N SER A 325 -31.26 9.09 -9.56
CA SER A 325 -30.44 10.16 -10.15
C SER A 325 -29.67 9.62 -11.37
N CYS A 326 -29.11 8.43 -11.26
CA CYS A 326 -28.43 7.77 -12.38
C CYS A 326 -29.38 7.50 -13.55
N VAL A 327 -30.59 6.97 -13.29
CA VAL A 327 -31.62 6.79 -14.31
C VAL A 327 -32.02 8.13 -14.95
N GLY A 328 -32.04 9.20 -14.13
CA GLY A 328 -32.32 10.58 -14.58
C GLY A 328 -31.37 11.06 -15.68
N PHE A 329 -30.08 10.72 -15.61
CA PHE A 329 -29.10 11.11 -16.63
C PHE A 329 -29.40 10.53 -18.02
N PHE A 330 -30.09 9.38 -18.09
CA PHE A 330 -30.43 8.73 -19.34
C PHE A 330 -31.72 9.25 -19.97
N LYS A 331 -32.52 10.09 -19.31
CA LYS A 331 -33.84 10.55 -19.81
C LYS A 331 -33.78 11.28 -21.16
N GLY A 332 -32.62 11.93 -21.44
CA GLY A 332 -32.39 12.59 -22.72
C GLY A 332 -31.97 11.67 -23.86
N ALA A 333 -31.63 10.42 -23.58
CA ALA A 333 -31.22 9.48 -24.65
C ALA A 333 -32.32 9.18 -25.68
N PRO A 334 -31.97 9.10 -27.00
CA PRO A 334 -32.98 8.90 -28.05
C PRO A 334 -33.75 7.60 -27.91
N ASP A 335 -33.18 6.59 -27.30
CA ASP A 335 -33.70 5.24 -27.09
C ASP A 335 -34.14 4.97 -25.65
N PHE A 336 -34.32 6.02 -24.85
CA PHE A 336 -34.67 5.89 -23.43
C PHE A 336 -36.00 5.12 -23.25
N LYS A 337 -35.91 4.08 -22.42
CA LYS A 337 -37.07 3.34 -21.91
C LYS A 337 -36.89 3.14 -20.42
N GLU A 338 -37.72 3.77 -19.62
CA GLU A 338 -37.59 3.82 -18.16
C GLU A 338 -37.45 2.43 -17.53
N SER A 339 -38.31 1.47 -17.91
CA SER A 339 -38.24 0.12 -17.36
C SER A 339 -36.96 -0.63 -17.70
N THR A 340 -36.44 -0.47 -18.92
CA THR A 340 -35.19 -1.10 -19.37
C THR A 340 -33.99 -0.42 -18.72
N THR A 341 -33.99 0.90 -18.67
CA THR A 341 -32.88 1.68 -18.08
C THR A 341 -32.81 1.44 -16.58
N SER A 342 -33.91 1.48 -15.85
CA SER A 342 -33.96 1.17 -14.42
C SER A 342 -33.45 -0.24 -14.12
N TYR A 343 -33.84 -1.23 -14.91
CA TYR A 343 -33.36 -2.60 -14.77
C TYR A 343 -31.83 -2.67 -14.96
N GLN A 344 -31.30 -2.02 -16.01
CA GLN A 344 -29.84 -2.04 -16.29
C GLN A 344 -29.04 -1.29 -15.24
N VAL A 345 -29.49 -0.12 -14.80
CA VAL A 345 -28.85 0.63 -13.71
C VAL A 345 -28.83 -0.18 -12.43
N LYS A 346 -29.98 -0.75 -12.04
CA LYS A 346 -30.09 -1.61 -10.86
C LYS A 346 -29.15 -2.80 -10.93
N HIS A 347 -29.04 -3.44 -12.08
CA HIS A 347 -28.11 -4.56 -12.29
C HIS A 347 -26.65 -4.14 -12.09
N VAL A 348 -26.25 -2.95 -12.57
CA VAL A 348 -24.89 -2.41 -12.37
C VAL A 348 -24.64 -2.08 -10.90
N TYR A 349 -25.62 -1.48 -10.21
CA TYR A 349 -25.49 -1.13 -8.78
C TYR A 349 -25.37 -2.37 -7.87
N GLN A 350 -26.07 -3.44 -8.21
CA GLN A 350 -26.03 -4.70 -7.45
C GLN A 350 -24.82 -5.58 -7.82
N GLY A 351 -24.30 -5.43 -9.04
CA GLY A 351 -23.30 -6.32 -9.62
C GLY A 351 -21.83 -5.96 -9.34
N SER A 352 -21.52 -5.04 -8.42
CA SER A 352 -20.15 -4.62 -8.07
C SER A 352 -19.30 -4.23 -9.28
N TYR A 353 -19.88 -3.60 -10.29
CA TYR A 353 -19.16 -3.13 -11.48
C TYR A 353 -18.18 -2.02 -11.13
N THR A 354 -16.93 -2.16 -11.58
CA THR A 354 -15.92 -1.10 -11.42
C THR A 354 -15.92 -0.15 -12.60
N PRO A 355 -15.87 1.17 -12.39
CA PRO A 355 -15.76 2.13 -13.47
C PRO A 355 -14.49 1.91 -14.28
N ALA A 356 -14.58 2.13 -15.58
CA ALA A 356 -13.44 1.99 -16.48
C ALA A 356 -12.39 3.07 -16.26
N GLY A 357 -11.11 2.69 -16.36
CA GLY A 357 -9.98 3.63 -16.31
C GLY A 357 -9.84 4.48 -17.57
N CYS A 358 -9.01 5.53 -17.50
CA CYS A 358 -8.82 6.51 -18.56
C CYS A 358 -8.41 5.89 -19.90
N SER A 359 -7.53 4.89 -19.92
CA SER A 359 -7.09 4.21 -21.14
C SER A 359 -8.24 3.55 -21.89
N LYS A 360 -9.16 2.88 -21.15
CA LYS A 360 -10.37 2.25 -21.75
C LYS A 360 -11.36 3.29 -22.26
N LEU A 361 -11.52 4.41 -21.55
CA LEU A 361 -12.39 5.51 -21.99
C LEU A 361 -11.86 6.16 -23.27
N LYS A 362 -10.56 6.39 -23.38
CA LYS A 362 -9.91 6.92 -24.58
C LYS A 362 -10.08 5.96 -25.76
N LEU A 363 -9.84 4.66 -25.54
CA LEU A 363 -9.99 3.64 -26.59
C LEU A 363 -11.43 3.54 -27.15
N ASN A 364 -12.43 3.75 -26.31
CA ASN A 364 -13.85 3.68 -26.68
C ASN A 364 -14.47 5.06 -27.02
N HIS A 365 -13.64 6.09 -27.22
CA HIS A 365 -14.04 7.45 -27.57
C HIS A 365 -15.03 8.11 -26.57
N ASN A 366 -14.89 7.76 -25.27
CA ASN A 366 -15.68 8.34 -24.18
C ASN A 366 -14.89 9.33 -23.31
N CYS A 367 -13.66 9.66 -23.71
CA CYS A 367 -12.86 10.68 -23.06
C CYS A 367 -12.83 11.93 -23.94
N PRO A 368 -13.37 13.09 -23.51
CA PRO A 368 -13.42 14.30 -24.29
C PRO A 368 -12.10 15.10 -24.24
N VAL A 369 -11.21 14.79 -23.28
CA VAL A 369 -10.05 15.61 -22.95
C VAL A 369 -8.91 15.37 -23.94
N LEU A 370 -8.45 16.43 -24.58
CA LEU A 370 -7.20 16.45 -25.35
C LEU A 370 -6.04 16.89 -24.46
N PRO A 371 -4.78 16.55 -24.84
CA PRO A 371 -3.61 17.02 -24.10
C PRO A 371 -3.58 18.55 -23.98
N GLY A 372 -3.51 19.07 -22.76
CA GLY A 372 -3.52 20.50 -22.47
C GLY A 372 -4.87 21.09 -22.05
N ASP A 373 -5.99 20.36 -22.22
CA ASP A 373 -7.33 20.89 -21.88
C ASP A 373 -7.60 20.88 -20.37
N ASP A 374 -7.08 19.89 -19.67
CA ASP A 374 -7.31 19.72 -18.22
C ASP A 374 -6.03 19.31 -17.50
N ARG A 375 -5.57 20.18 -16.58
CA ARG A 375 -4.31 20.00 -15.87
C ARG A 375 -4.27 18.72 -15.03
N LEU A 376 -5.41 18.28 -14.48
CA LEU A 376 -5.46 17.04 -13.68
C LEU A 376 -5.43 15.81 -14.57
N CYS A 377 -6.10 15.85 -15.73
CA CYS A 377 -6.10 14.75 -16.69
C CYS A 377 -4.73 14.55 -17.38
N ASP A 378 -3.87 15.58 -17.42
CA ASP A 378 -2.55 15.54 -18.03
C ASP A 378 -1.45 15.01 -17.09
N ILE A 379 -1.74 14.83 -15.83
CA ILE A 379 -0.77 14.31 -14.86
C ILE A 379 -0.52 12.82 -15.14
N SER A 380 0.74 12.39 -15.17
CA SER A 380 1.16 11.04 -15.54
C SER A 380 0.54 9.90 -14.70
N TRP A 381 0.17 10.19 -13.44
CA TRP A 381 -0.48 9.21 -12.55
C TRP A 381 -2.02 9.25 -12.61
N MET A 382 -2.62 10.15 -13.43
CA MET A 382 -4.06 10.25 -13.61
C MET A 382 -4.56 9.23 -14.63
N ASP A 383 -4.71 8.00 -14.21
CA ASP A 383 -5.11 6.86 -15.03
C ASP A 383 -6.56 6.42 -14.84
N HIS A 384 -7.28 7.05 -13.87
CA HIS A 384 -8.63 6.64 -13.52
C HIS A 384 -9.52 7.83 -13.10
N PRO A 385 -10.80 7.90 -13.57
CA PRO A 385 -11.73 8.99 -13.24
C PRO A 385 -11.98 9.19 -11.72
N LEU A 386 -11.98 8.13 -10.93
CA LEU A 386 -12.13 8.25 -9.47
C LEU A 386 -10.92 8.96 -8.81
N LYS A 387 -9.72 8.85 -9.39
CA LYS A 387 -8.56 9.60 -8.92
C LYS A 387 -8.72 11.11 -9.15
N TYR A 388 -9.40 11.50 -10.23
CA TYR A 388 -9.72 12.90 -10.52
C TYR A 388 -10.53 13.53 -9.39
N ILE A 389 -11.61 12.87 -8.99
CA ILE A 389 -12.49 13.33 -7.90
C ILE A 389 -11.71 13.41 -6.58
N LEU A 390 -10.97 12.36 -6.23
CA LEU A 390 -10.15 12.33 -5.01
C LEU A 390 -9.09 13.44 -5.01
N SER A 391 -8.54 13.82 -6.17
CA SER A 391 -7.55 14.90 -6.29
C SER A 391 -8.16 16.27 -6.05
N LEU A 392 -9.35 16.54 -6.57
CA LEU A 392 -10.06 17.80 -6.33
C LEU A 392 -10.42 17.97 -4.86
N ILE A 393 -10.86 16.90 -4.21
CA ILE A 393 -11.15 16.88 -2.78
C ILE A 393 -9.91 17.28 -1.95
N HIS A 394 -8.74 16.73 -2.28
CA HIS A 394 -7.49 17.09 -1.61
C HIS A 394 -7.01 18.53 -1.92
N ILE A 395 -7.37 19.08 -3.07
CA ILE A 395 -7.03 20.44 -3.45
C ILE A 395 -7.99 21.45 -2.79
N SER A 396 -9.26 21.14 -2.66
CA SER A 396 -10.28 22.01 -2.05
C SER A 396 -10.27 22.01 -0.52
N GLU A 397 -9.63 21.04 0.14
CA GLU A 397 -9.50 20.94 1.60
C GLU A 397 -8.24 21.58 2.27
N PRO A 398 -7.28 22.23 1.62
CA PRO A 398 -6.19 22.87 2.35
C PRO A 398 -6.65 24.04 3.24
N THR A 399 -7.90 24.50 3.12
CA THR A 399 -8.46 25.64 3.88
C THR A 399 -9.43 25.24 4.99
N ARG A 400 -9.85 23.98 5.11
CA ARG A 400 -10.55 23.54 6.32
C ARG A 400 -9.54 23.36 7.44
N PRO A 401 -9.52 24.21 8.46
CA PRO A 401 -8.63 24.04 9.60
C PRO A 401 -8.93 22.67 10.23
N ARG A 402 -7.88 21.92 10.59
CA ARG A 402 -7.97 20.68 11.38
C ARG A 402 -8.49 21.01 12.80
N LEU A 403 -9.70 21.54 12.92
CA LEU A 403 -10.33 21.91 14.18
C LEU A 403 -10.78 20.69 15.01
N ILE A 404 -10.79 19.49 14.42
CA ILE A 404 -11.19 18.27 15.16
C ILE A 404 -10.10 17.78 16.12
N SER A 405 -8.83 18.13 15.92
CA SER A 405 -7.75 17.72 16.83
C SER A 405 -7.62 18.60 18.07
N TYR A 406 -8.17 19.81 18.08
CA TYR A 406 -8.07 20.71 19.23
C TYR A 406 -9.26 20.64 20.17
N ALA A 407 -10.43 20.20 19.72
CA ALA A 407 -11.64 20.11 20.56
C ALA A 407 -11.57 18.98 21.60
N VAL A 408 -10.69 17.98 21.46
CA VAL A 408 -10.52 16.89 22.44
C VAL A 408 -9.51 17.24 23.54
N PHE A 409 -8.73 18.31 23.40
CA PHE A 409 -7.73 18.72 24.41
C PHE A 409 -8.21 19.79 25.38
N CYS A 410 -9.39 20.38 25.18
CA CYS A 410 -9.94 21.43 26.08
C CYS A 410 -11.01 20.95 27.05
N LEU A 411 -11.27 19.63 27.14
CA LEU A 411 -12.20 19.04 28.10
C LEU A 411 -11.50 17.98 28.96
N LYS A 412 -10.44 18.38 29.66
CA LYS A 412 -9.97 17.74 30.91
C LYS A 412 -9.26 18.77 31.76
#